data_f2937768070767c1747edcb3c98aa596
#
_entry.id   f2937768070767c1747edcb3c98aa596
#
_cell.length_a   1.000
_cell.length_b   1.000
_cell.length_c   1.000
_cell.angle_alpha   90.00
_cell.angle_beta   90.00
_cell.angle_gamma   90.00
#
_symmetry.space_group_name_H-M   'P 1'
#
loop_
_entity.id
_entity.type
_entity.pdbx_description
1 polymer ?
#
loop_
_entity_poly.entity_id
_entity_poly.type
_entity_poly.pdbx_seq_one_letter_code
_entity_poly.pdbx_strand_id
1 'polypeptide(L)'
;TADFYVFTTTTAQGSVAVTVGGNVTTYYFNGTAGALNTIALDAPSSGAAGTVVSPKVIGYDVFGNVKGGASISLQYITPTASTTYSLTTDTATATLGTKTQDVTLPASGTVTLVATATIATAVTGLTAPLGVIVKTATVRDLAAELAAKNSELAVAVAQLAAEKAAGAKALADAKALADAELAKSKAETAAANAALAKANIDNATALKAVKDAFNALAKKWNAKNPKAKVAVLK
;
A
#
# COMPACT_ATOMS: atom_id res chain seq x y z
N THR A 1 -46.86 45.79 39.28
CA THR A 1 -46.36 44.79 38.29
C THR A 1 -44.86 44.91 38.33
N ALA A 2 -44.12 43.80 38.51
CA ALA A 2 -42.70 43.75 38.39
C ALA A 2 -42.37 42.79 37.27
N ASP A 3 -41.54 43.23 36.30
CA ASP A 3 -41.06 42.40 35.20
C ASP A 3 -39.64 41.95 35.57
N PHE A 4 -39.31 40.70 35.30
CA PHE A 4 -37.98 40.19 35.45
C PHE A 4 -37.58 39.43 34.18
N TYR A 5 -36.31 39.46 33.83
CA TYR A 5 -35.73 38.82 32.64
C TYR A 5 -34.82 37.69 33.10
N VAL A 6 -34.95 36.53 32.48
CA VAL A 6 -34.08 35.37 32.72
C VAL A 6 -33.21 35.13 31.49
N PHE A 7 -31.92 35.08 31.73
CA PHE A 7 -30.94 34.77 30.70
C PHE A 7 -30.32 33.39 31.00
N THR A 8 -30.15 32.59 29.97
CA THR A 8 -29.50 31.29 30.08
C THR A 8 -28.43 31.13 29.00
N THR A 9 -27.38 30.41 29.35
CA THR A 9 -26.29 30.06 28.43
C THR A 9 -26.54 28.75 27.66
N THR A 10 -27.65 28.07 27.96
CA THR A 10 -28.01 26.79 27.32
C THR A 10 -29.45 26.82 26.78
N THR A 11 -29.77 25.93 25.83
CA THR A 11 -31.12 25.71 25.31
C THR A 11 -31.90 24.70 26.16
N ALA A 12 -31.34 24.18 27.24
CA ALA A 12 -31.99 23.24 28.13
C ALA A 12 -33.15 23.92 28.89
N GLN A 13 -34.07 23.07 29.39
CA GLN A 13 -35.13 23.55 30.27
C GLN A 13 -34.52 24.07 31.60
N GLY A 14 -34.92 25.24 31.97
CA GLY A 14 -34.62 25.86 33.28
C GLY A 14 -35.89 26.15 34.08
N SER A 15 -35.73 26.51 35.32
CA SER A 15 -36.83 27.00 36.15
C SER A 15 -36.41 28.16 37.03
N VAL A 16 -37.35 29.03 37.33
CA VAL A 16 -37.18 30.07 38.30
C VAL A 16 -38.29 30.02 39.34
N ALA A 17 -37.96 30.04 40.62
CA ALA A 17 -38.92 30.11 41.72
C ALA A 17 -39.07 31.55 42.17
N VAL A 18 -40.29 32.09 42.16
CA VAL A 18 -40.63 33.43 42.59
C VAL A 18 -41.43 33.33 43.89
N THR A 19 -40.96 34.01 44.94
CA THR A 19 -41.60 34.05 46.24
C THR A 19 -42.25 35.40 46.49
N VAL A 20 -43.56 35.43 46.69
CA VAL A 20 -44.29 36.67 47.03
C VAL A 20 -45.19 36.40 48.23
N GLY A 21 -45.00 37.19 49.29
CA GLY A 21 -45.82 37.02 50.50
C GLY A 21 -45.73 35.65 51.15
N GLY A 22 -44.59 34.95 51.03
CA GLY A 22 -44.40 33.58 51.55
C GLY A 22 -44.86 32.45 50.60
N ASN A 23 -45.57 32.73 49.53
CA ASN A 23 -45.95 31.79 48.51
C ASN A 23 -44.91 31.64 47.43
N VAL A 24 -44.50 30.42 47.11
CA VAL A 24 -43.53 30.08 46.05
C VAL A 24 -44.26 29.63 44.81
N THR A 25 -43.98 30.26 43.68
CA THR A 25 -44.42 29.79 42.35
C THR A 25 -43.20 29.49 41.47
N THR A 26 -43.13 28.28 40.91
CA THR A 26 -42.05 27.90 40.01
C THR A 26 -42.50 28.02 38.56
N TYR A 27 -41.75 28.78 37.78
CA TYR A 27 -41.95 28.93 36.35
C TYR A 27 -40.86 28.15 35.59
N TYR A 28 -41.28 27.39 34.61
CA TYR A 28 -40.39 26.62 33.71
C TYR A 28 -40.23 27.36 32.39
N PHE A 29 -39.06 27.33 31.84
CA PHE A 29 -38.77 27.92 30.53
C PHE A 29 -37.73 27.07 29.77
N ASN A 30 -37.73 27.19 28.46
CA ASN A 30 -36.68 26.62 27.62
C ASN A 30 -35.82 27.76 27.08
N GLY A 31 -34.50 27.58 27.14
CA GLY A 31 -33.57 28.49 26.49
C GLY A 31 -33.73 28.43 24.99
N THR A 32 -33.45 29.55 24.31
CA THR A 32 -33.36 29.64 22.87
C THR A 32 -31.96 30.07 22.47
N ALA A 33 -31.40 29.48 21.39
CA ALA A 33 -30.10 29.88 20.88
C ALA A 33 -30.10 31.36 20.48
N GLY A 34 -29.07 32.08 20.87
CA GLY A 34 -28.88 33.49 20.61
C GLY A 34 -28.63 33.79 19.12
N ALA A 35 -28.04 34.98 18.86
CA ALA A 35 -27.61 35.33 17.52
C ALA A 35 -26.49 34.43 17.03
N LEU A 36 -26.40 34.21 15.70
CA LEU A 36 -25.32 33.44 15.08
C LEU A 36 -23.97 34.09 15.41
N ASN A 37 -23.04 33.31 15.95
CA ASN A 37 -21.69 33.76 16.31
C ASN A 37 -20.59 32.96 15.58
N THR A 38 -20.81 31.67 15.37
CA THR A 38 -19.82 30.78 14.75
C THR A 38 -20.50 29.85 13.78
N ILE A 39 -19.80 29.51 12.69
CA ILE A 39 -20.23 28.46 11.78
C ILE A 39 -19.21 27.33 11.78
N ALA A 40 -19.64 26.12 11.42
CA ALA A 40 -18.80 24.98 11.11
C ALA A 40 -19.15 24.45 9.73
N LEU A 41 -18.18 23.85 9.07
CA LEU A 41 -18.33 23.14 7.81
C LEU A 41 -17.75 21.73 7.94
N ASP A 42 -18.63 20.74 7.83
CA ASP A 42 -18.25 19.33 7.76
C ASP A 42 -18.27 18.90 6.29
N ALA A 43 -17.13 18.48 5.79
CA ALA A 43 -16.97 18.08 4.40
C ALA A 43 -15.85 17.05 4.27
N PRO A 44 -15.94 16.08 3.36
CA PRO A 44 -14.88 15.12 3.11
C PRO A 44 -13.62 15.81 2.58
N SER A 45 -12.44 15.29 2.94
CA SER A 45 -11.15 15.78 2.44
C SER A 45 -10.76 15.21 1.07
N SER A 46 -11.48 14.17 0.59
CA SER A 46 -11.27 13.57 -0.71
C SER A 46 -12.54 12.84 -1.19
N GLY A 47 -12.62 12.58 -2.50
CA GLY A 47 -13.69 11.78 -3.10
C GLY A 47 -13.33 11.32 -4.51
N ALA A 48 -14.10 10.36 -5.02
CA ALA A 48 -13.93 9.89 -6.40
C ALA A 48 -14.57 10.88 -7.40
N ALA A 49 -14.01 10.95 -8.58
CA ALA A 49 -14.57 11.74 -9.69
C ALA A 49 -16.04 11.39 -9.97
N GLY A 50 -16.87 12.38 -10.20
CA GLY A 50 -18.29 12.22 -10.51
C GLY A 50 -19.19 11.80 -9.35
N THR A 51 -18.65 11.56 -8.15
CA THR A 51 -19.47 11.21 -6.98
C THR A 51 -20.15 12.43 -6.38
N VAL A 52 -21.33 12.22 -5.79
CA VAL A 52 -22.04 13.25 -5.02
C VAL A 52 -21.52 13.20 -3.59
N VAL A 53 -21.18 14.36 -3.04
CA VAL A 53 -20.85 14.57 -1.63
C VAL A 53 -21.80 15.60 -1.04
N SER A 54 -22.09 15.49 0.26
CA SER A 54 -23.08 16.32 0.94
C SER A 54 -22.43 17.14 2.07
N PRO A 55 -21.63 18.17 1.75
CA PRO A 55 -21.09 19.05 2.77
C PRO A 55 -22.21 19.61 3.65
N LYS A 56 -21.94 19.66 4.96
CA LYS A 56 -22.89 20.09 5.98
C LYS A 56 -22.38 21.35 6.67
N VAL A 57 -23.19 22.40 6.65
CA VAL A 57 -22.94 23.63 7.42
C VAL A 57 -23.71 23.57 8.75
N ILE A 58 -23.12 24.15 9.80
CA ILE A 58 -23.71 24.20 11.13
C ILE A 58 -23.53 25.61 11.67
N GLY A 59 -24.58 26.16 12.27
CA GLY A 59 -24.55 27.45 12.94
C GLY A 59 -24.56 27.29 14.47
N TYR A 60 -23.82 28.14 15.18
CA TYR A 60 -23.78 28.20 16.65
C TYR A 60 -23.93 29.61 17.16
N ASP A 61 -24.53 29.75 18.33
CA ASP A 61 -24.50 31.00 19.08
C ASP A 61 -23.17 31.18 19.83
N VAL A 62 -23.04 32.27 20.60
CA VAL A 62 -21.84 32.62 21.37
C VAL A 62 -21.50 31.62 22.48
N PHE A 63 -22.48 30.83 22.93
CA PHE A 63 -22.33 29.82 23.96
C PHE A 63 -22.15 28.40 23.39
N GLY A 64 -22.11 28.27 22.06
CA GLY A 64 -21.97 26.98 21.39
C GLY A 64 -23.28 26.21 21.22
N ASN A 65 -24.45 26.84 21.51
CA ASN A 65 -25.72 26.22 21.22
C ASN A 65 -26.02 26.26 19.71
N VAL A 66 -26.56 25.18 19.20
CA VAL A 66 -26.87 25.05 17.78
C VAL A 66 -27.96 26.05 17.38
N LYS A 67 -27.70 26.85 16.32
CA LYS A 67 -28.57 27.93 15.85
C LYS A 67 -29.33 27.54 14.59
N GLY A 68 -30.64 27.30 14.72
CA GLY A 68 -31.55 27.16 13.58
C GLY A 68 -31.92 28.50 12.94
N GLY A 69 -32.29 28.46 11.67
CA GLY A 69 -32.69 29.66 10.91
C GLY A 69 -31.53 30.59 10.53
N ALA A 70 -30.27 30.17 10.69
CA ALA A 70 -29.12 30.94 10.29
C ALA A 70 -28.88 30.89 8.78
N SER A 71 -28.67 32.06 8.16
CA SER A 71 -28.32 32.18 6.73
C SER A 71 -26.81 31.98 6.56
N ILE A 72 -26.41 30.97 5.76
CA ILE A 72 -25.02 30.64 5.46
C ILE A 72 -24.89 30.52 3.93
N SER A 73 -23.92 31.20 3.34
CA SER A 73 -23.56 31.06 1.94
C SER A 73 -22.48 29.97 1.82
N LEU A 74 -22.71 28.94 1.01
CA LEU A 74 -21.72 27.92 0.70
C LEU A 74 -21.28 28.10 -0.75
N GLN A 75 -20.03 28.49 -0.98
CA GLN A 75 -19.42 28.54 -2.30
C GLN A 75 -18.68 27.24 -2.57
N TYR A 76 -19.00 26.60 -3.67
CA TYR A 76 -18.37 25.41 -4.21
C TYR A 76 -17.52 25.79 -5.41
N ILE A 77 -16.20 25.66 -5.29
CA ILE A 77 -15.23 26.08 -6.30
C ILE A 77 -14.52 24.84 -6.82
N THR A 78 -14.63 24.58 -8.10
CA THR A 78 -13.90 23.57 -8.85
C THR A 78 -12.80 24.21 -9.68
N PRO A 79 -11.88 23.46 -10.31
CA PRO A 79 -10.87 24.02 -11.21
C PRO A 79 -11.45 24.83 -12.40
N THR A 80 -12.71 24.58 -12.78
CA THR A 80 -13.33 25.15 -13.98
C THR A 80 -14.57 26.00 -13.70
N ALA A 81 -15.12 25.96 -12.50
CA ALA A 81 -16.38 26.65 -12.18
C ALA A 81 -16.47 27.01 -10.70
N SER A 82 -17.33 27.95 -10.37
CA SER A 82 -17.72 28.32 -9.03
C SER A 82 -19.23 28.47 -8.94
N THR A 83 -19.85 27.84 -7.94
CA THR A 83 -21.29 27.92 -7.69
C THR A 83 -21.51 28.32 -6.24
N THR A 84 -22.45 29.20 -5.99
CA THR A 84 -22.81 29.65 -4.63
C THR A 84 -24.22 29.20 -4.29
N TYR A 85 -24.37 28.59 -3.13
CA TYR A 85 -25.63 28.13 -2.55
C TYR A 85 -25.98 29.00 -1.35
N SER A 86 -27.21 29.53 -1.31
CA SER A 86 -27.74 30.19 -0.13
C SER A 86 -28.48 29.18 0.73
N LEU A 87 -27.94 28.87 1.91
CA LEU A 87 -28.44 27.87 2.80
C LEU A 87 -29.04 28.52 4.06
N THR A 88 -30.16 27.96 4.55
CA THR A 88 -30.69 28.32 5.86
C THR A 88 -30.68 27.08 6.73
N THR A 89 -30.04 27.16 7.90
CA THR A 89 -29.97 26.03 8.82
C THR A 89 -31.35 25.66 9.34
N ASP A 90 -31.62 24.37 9.46
CA ASP A 90 -32.94 23.85 9.84
C ASP A 90 -33.32 24.29 11.29
N THR A 91 -34.62 24.47 11.49
CA THR A 91 -35.22 24.78 12.81
C THR A 91 -35.88 23.58 13.46
N ALA A 92 -36.05 22.47 12.74
CA ALA A 92 -36.59 21.22 13.24
C ALA A 92 -35.65 20.56 14.25
N THR A 93 -36.18 19.99 15.32
CA THR A 93 -35.41 19.43 16.44
C THR A 93 -34.34 18.40 15.99
N ALA A 94 -34.69 17.51 15.03
CA ALA A 94 -33.79 16.44 14.58
C ALA A 94 -32.59 16.93 13.76
N THR A 95 -32.73 18.07 13.03
CA THR A 95 -31.70 18.66 12.15
C THR A 95 -31.34 20.07 12.55
N LEU A 96 -31.73 20.49 13.75
CA LEU A 96 -31.58 21.86 14.24
C LEU A 96 -30.19 22.41 14.00
N GLY A 97 -30.15 23.60 13.43
CA GLY A 97 -28.92 24.37 13.17
C GLY A 97 -27.99 23.78 12.10
N THR A 98 -28.40 22.75 11.37
CA THR A 98 -27.61 22.13 10.31
C THR A 98 -28.28 22.31 8.95
N LYS A 99 -27.50 22.28 7.88
CA LYS A 99 -27.98 22.16 6.50
C LYS A 99 -26.95 21.46 5.64
N THR A 100 -27.39 20.49 4.84
CA THR A 100 -26.57 19.82 3.84
C THR A 100 -26.84 20.37 2.45
N GLN A 101 -25.82 20.32 1.59
CA GLN A 101 -25.92 20.65 0.18
C GLN A 101 -25.21 19.60 -0.65
N ASP A 102 -25.94 18.92 -1.51
CA ASP A 102 -25.34 17.97 -2.43
C ASP A 102 -24.58 18.70 -3.55
N VAL A 103 -23.35 18.27 -3.78
CA VAL A 103 -22.50 18.75 -4.87
C VAL A 103 -21.82 17.56 -5.54
N THR A 104 -21.70 17.63 -6.88
CA THR A 104 -21.02 16.58 -7.65
C THR A 104 -19.56 16.95 -7.82
N LEU A 105 -18.64 16.05 -7.45
CA LEU A 105 -17.20 16.25 -7.61
C LEU A 105 -16.82 16.24 -9.10
N PRO A 106 -15.86 17.11 -9.53
CA PRO A 106 -15.39 17.16 -10.91
C PRO A 106 -14.62 15.88 -11.30
N ALA A 107 -14.16 15.79 -12.54
CA ALA A 107 -13.39 14.64 -13.04
C ALA A 107 -12.02 14.48 -12.32
N SER A 108 -11.40 15.59 -11.92
CA SER A 108 -10.11 15.58 -11.19
C SER A 108 -9.83 16.94 -10.56
N GLY A 109 -8.79 17.02 -9.76
CA GLY A 109 -8.27 18.27 -9.19
C GLY A 109 -8.67 18.50 -7.75
N THR A 110 -8.55 19.75 -7.28
CA THR A 110 -8.91 20.15 -5.93
C THR A 110 -10.18 20.99 -5.95
N VAL A 111 -11.11 20.64 -5.10
CA VAL A 111 -12.33 21.40 -4.83
C VAL A 111 -12.12 22.21 -3.57
N THR A 112 -12.58 23.46 -3.58
CA THR A 112 -12.60 24.32 -2.40
C THR A 112 -14.05 24.65 -2.03
N LEU A 113 -14.39 24.45 -0.77
CA LEU A 113 -15.65 24.80 -0.16
C LEU A 113 -15.43 25.97 0.77
N VAL A 114 -16.15 27.06 0.58
CA VAL A 114 -16.09 28.25 1.41
C VAL A 114 -17.47 28.53 2.00
N ALA A 115 -17.63 28.32 3.30
CA ALA A 115 -18.83 28.71 4.01
C ALA A 115 -18.65 30.12 4.60
N THR A 116 -19.62 31.02 4.36
CA THR A 116 -19.62 32.38 4.90
C THR A 116 -20.96 32.72 5.50
N ALA A 117 -20.95 33.45 6.60
CA ALA A 117 -22.15 33.95 7.24
C ALA A 117 -21.94 35.36 7.86
N THR A 118 -23.01 36.15 7.89
CA THR A 118 -23.01 37.37 8.71
C THR A 118 -23.22 36.97 10.17
N ILE A 119 -22.28 37.32 11.01
CA ILE A 119 -22.28 36.94 12.42
C ILE A 119 -22.46 38.15 13.34
N ALA A 120 -22.87 37.88 14.59
CA ALA A 120 -23.01 38.90 15.61
C ALA A 120 -21.67 39.59 15.92
N THR A 121 -21.74 40.81 16.44
CA THR A 121 -20.56 41.50 16.92
C THR A 121 -19.90 40.75 18.08
N ALA A 122 -18.58 40.72 18.09
CA ALA A 122 -17.84 40.09 19.17
C ALA A 122 -18.20 40.67 20.56
N VAL A 123 -18.37 39.78 21.53
CA VAL A 123 -18.62 40.13 22.92
C VAL A 123 -17.38 39.83 23.74
N THR A 124 -16.86 40.78 24.46
CA THR A 124 -15.65 40.64 25.27
C THR A 124 -15.81 39.48 26.27
N GLY A 125 -14.84 38.57 26.32
CA GLY A 125 -14.81 37.43 27.23
C GLY A 125 -15.60 36.20 26.78
N LEU A 126 -16.21 36.24 25.60
CA LEU A 126 -16.92 35.12 24.99
C LEU A 126 -16.20 34.60 23.74
N THR A 127 -16.74 33.53 23.15
CA THR A 127 -16.17 32.89 21.95
C THR A 127 -16.03 33.91 20.80
N ALA A 128 -14.83 34.01 20.25
CA ALA A 128 -14.56 34.90 19.12
C ALA A 128 -15.44 34.50 17.90
N PRO A 129 -16.02 35.49 17.19
CA PRO A 129 -16.85 35.24 16.03
C PRO A 129 -16.04 34.57 14.91
N LEU A 130 -16.63 33.53 14.25
CA LEU A 130 -16.06 32.85 13.09
C LEU A 130 -17.10 32.69 11.99
N GLY A 131 -17.12 33.63 11.05
CA GLY A 131 -18.09 33.69 9.93
C GLY A 131 -17.56 33.17 8.60
N VAL A 132 -16.34 32.70 8.52
CA VAL A 132 -15.75 32.16 7.29
C VAL A 132 -14.99 30.89 7.59
N ILE A 133 -15.28 29.82 6.87
CA ILE A 133 -14.56 28.55 6.93
C ILE A 133 -14.26 28.07 5.53
N VAL A 134 -13.02 27.62 5.33
CA VAL A 134 -12.55 27.05 4.07
C VAL A 134 -12.16 25.58 4.28
N LYS A 135 -12.65 24.70 3.42
CA LYS A 135 -12.26 23.30 3.34
C LYS A 135 -11.88 22.95 1.91
N THR A 136 -10.91 22.07 1.76
CA THR A 136 -10.49 21.55 0.44
C THR A 136 -10.69 20.05 0.39
N ALA A 137 -11.07 19.55 -0.79
CA ALA A 137 -11.18 18.13 -1.06
C ALA A 137 -10.42 17.79 -2.34
N THR A 138 -9.62 16.73 -2.29
CA THR A 138 -8.91 16.21 -3.47
C THR A 138 -9.82 15.22 -4.21
N VAL A 139 -9.99 15.44 -5.51
CA VAL A 139 -10.77 14.53 -6.35
C VAL A 139 -9.83 13.54 -7.03
N ARG A 140 -10.06 12.24 -6.81
CA ARG A 140 -9.27 11.14 -7.35
C ARG A 140 -9.94 10.57 -8.60
N ASP A 141 -9.18 10.51 -9.69
CA ASP A 141 -9.57 9.77 -10.89
C ASP A 141 -9.17 8.29 -10.71
N LEU A 142 -10.06 7.52 -10.09
CA LEU A 142 -9.82 6.11 -9.83
C LEU A 142 -9.66 5.27 -11.10
N ALA A 143 -10.26 5.70 -12.22
CA ALA A 143 -10.12 5.00 -13.50
C ALA A 143 -8.69 5.18 -14.05
N ALA A 144 -8.17 6.41 -14.02
CA ALA A 144 -6.79 6.68 -14.42
C ALA A 144 -5.77 6.00 -13.51
N GLU A 145 -6.00 6.02 -12.18
CA GLU A 145 -5.15 5.30 -11.21
C GLU A 145 -5.13 3.79 -11.47
N LEU A 146 -6.29 3.18 -11.73
CA LEU A 146 -6.41 1.76 -12.07
C LEU A 146 -5.70 1.43 -13.39
N ALA A 147 -5.87 2.26 -14.42
CA ALA A 147 -5.19 2.09 -15.71
C ALA A 147 -3.66 2.15 -15.55
N ALA A 148 -3.15 3.10 -14.75
CA ALA A 148 -1.72 3.20 -14.44
C ALA A 148 -1.20 1.93 -13.73
N LYS A 149 -1.92 1.44 -12.71
CA LYS A 149 -1.55 0.21 -11.99
C LYS A 149 -1.61 -1.03 -12.86
N ASN A 150 -2.58 -1.16 -13.76
CA ASN A 150 -2.63 -2.24 -14.73
C ASN A 150 -1.44 -2.21 -15.70
N SER A 151 -1.00 -1.02 -16.13
CA SER A 151 0.20 -0.86 -16.96
C SER A 151 1.47 -1.28 -16.21
N GLU A 152 1.65 -0.85 -14.96
CA GLU A 152 2.76 -1.28 -14.10
C GLU A 152 2.79 -2.81 -13.92
N LEU A 153 1.64 -3.43 -13.68
CA LEU A 153 1.51 -4.87 -13.55
C LEU A 153 1.90 -5.60 -14.84
N ALA A 154 1.45 -5.10 -16.00
CA ALA A 154 1.81 -5.69 -17.29
C ALA A 154 3.33 -5.67 -17.53
N VAL A 155 4.01 -4.57 -17.20
CA VAL A 155 5.48 -4.47 -17.27
C VAL A 155 6.14 -5.47 -16.34
N ALA A 156 5.70 -5.58 -15.09
CA ALA A 156 6.26 -6.53 -14.11
C ALA A 156 6.09 -7.99 -14.55
N VAL A 157 4.93 -8.34 -15.11
CA VAL A 157 4.67 -9.69 -15.66
C VAL A 157 5.59 -9.99 -16.84
N ALA A 158 5.81 -9.02 -17.74
CA ALA A 158 6.72 -9.19 -18.88
C ALA A 158 8.18 -9.37 -18.42
N GLN A 159 8.63 -8.61 -17.43
CA GLN A 159 9.96 -8.76 -16.83
C GLN A 159 10.14 -10.14 -16.19
N LEU A 160 9.17 -10.60 -15.40
CA LEU A 160 9.22 -11.94 -14.79
C LEU A 160 9.28 -13.06 -15.85
N ALA A 161 8.54 -12.92 -16.95
CA ALA A 161 8.59 -13.86 -18.05
C ALA A 161 9.99 -13.89 -18.72
N ALA A 162 10.60 -12.73 -18.93
CA ALA A 162 11.95 -12.61 -19.49
C ALA A 162 13.01 -13.22 -18.55
N GLU A 163 12.94 -12.97 -17.26
CA GLU A 163 13.85 -13.57 -16.26
C GLU A 163 13.72 -15.09 -16.19
N LYS A 164 12.48 -15.61 -16.22
CA LYS A 164 12.22 -17.05 -16.31
C LYS A 164 12.84 -17.68 -17.55
N ALA A 165 12.69 -17.04 -18.70
CA ALA A 165 13.27 -17.52 -19.95
C ALA A 165 14.82 -17.50 -19.92
N ALA A 166 15.40 -16.43 -19.39
CA ALA A 166 16.86 -16.32 -19.21
C ALA A 166 17.39 -17.39 -18.24
N GLY A 167 16.69 -17.61 -17.12
CA GLY A 167 17.06 -18.65 -16.15
C GLY A 167 16.97 -20.06 -16.74
N ALA A 168 15.92 -20.36 -17.50
CA ALA A 168 15.76 -21.65 -18.18
C ALA A 168 16.88 -21.88 -19.21
N LYS A 169 17.25 -20.83 -19.98
CA LYS A 169 18.38 -20.90 -20.93
C LYS A 169 19.70 -21.13 -20.20
N ALA A 170 19.99 -20.41 -19.15
CA ALA A 170 21.21 -20.55 -18.37
C ALA A 170 21.35 -21.97 -17.79
N LEU A 171 20.25 -22.54 -17.30
CA LEU A 171 20.24 -23.93 -16.79
C LEU A 171 20.49 -24.94 -17.90
N ALA A 172 19.91 -24.75 -19.09
CA ALA A 172 20.14 -25.62 -20.25
C ALA A 172 21.60 -25.55 -20.72
N ASP A 173 22.18 -24.35 -20.79
CA ASP A 173 23.57 -24.12 -21.17
C ASP A 173 24.55 -24.77 -20.16
N ALA A 174 24.30 -24.59 -18.86
CA ALA A 174 25.10 -25.22 -17.80
C ALA A 174 25.04 -26.76 -17.86
N LYS A 175 23.84 -27.32 -18.11
CA LYS A 175 23.67 -28.77 -18.30
C LYS A 175 24.44 -29.28 -19.51
N ALA A 176 24.38 -28.61 -20.64
CA ALA A 176 25.09 -29.00 -21.85
C ALA A 176 26.62 -28.98 -21.65
N LEU A 177 27.14 -27.99 -20.93
CA LEU A 177 28.57 -27.92 -20.55
C LEU A 177 28.97 -29.10 -19.64
N ALA A 178 28.17 -29.41 -18.61
CA ALA A 178 28.41 -30.53 -17.71
C ALA A 178 28.37 -31.90 -18.45
N ASP A 179 27.41 -32.10 -19.34
CA ASP A 179 27.30 -33.31 -20.15
C ASP A 179 28.52 -33.46 -21.09
N ALA A 180 28.99 -32.37 -21.70
CA ALA A 180 30.18 -32.38 -22.54
C ALA A 180 31.46 -32.71 -21.74
N GLU A 181 31.64 -32.16 -20.56
CA GLU A 181 32.78 -32.44 -19.69
C GLU A 181 32.78 -33.91 -19.21
N LEU A 182 31.59 -34.44 -18.87
CA LEU A 182 31.41 -35.84 -18.51
C LEU A 182 31.75 -36.78 -19.66
N ALA A 183 31.34 -36.44 -20.89
CA ALA A 183 31.65 -37.23 -22.09
C ALA A 183 33.17 -37.23 -22.34
N LYS A 184 33.84 -36.09 -22.22
CA LYS A 184 35.31 -35.96 -22.35
C LYS A 184 36.02 -36.81 -21.30
N SER A 185 35.67 -36.73 -20.02
CA SER A 185 36.25 -37.51 -18.96
C SER A 185 36.11 -39.02 -19.15
N LYS A 186 34.93 -39.48 -19.64
CA LYS A 186 34.70 -40.88 -20.00
C LYS A 186 35.61 -41.36 -21.16
N ALA A 187 35.78 -40.51 -22.18
CA ALA A 187 36.68 -40.82 -23.28
C ALA A 187 38.14 -40.92 -22.87
N GLU A 188 38.62 -39.98 -22.03
CA GLU A 188 39.97 -40.03 -21.45
C GLU A 188 40.19 -41.26 -20.58
N THR A 189 39.23 -41.63 -19.74
CA THR A 189 39.26 -42.85 -18.95
C THR A 189 39.34 -44.12 -19.83
N ALA A 190 38.55 -44.17 -20.88
CA ALA A 190 38.59 -45.31 -21.85
C ALA A 190 39.95 -45.39 -22.56
N ALA A 191 40.51 -44.27 -23.00
CA ALA A 191 41.85 -44.22 -23.61
C ALA A 191 42.93 -44.68 -22.65
N ALA A 192 42.91 -44.21 -21.39
CA ALA A 192 43.87 -44.66 -20.35
C ALA A 192 43.78 -46.16 -20.10
N ASN A 193 42.58 -46.71 -19.99
CA ASN A 193 42.35 -48.16 -19.79
C ASN A 193 42.86 -48.95 -20.99
N ALA A 194 42.67 -48.49 -22.21
CA ALA A 194 43.19 -49.16 -23.42
C ALA A 194 44.74 -49.13 -23.47
N ALA A 195 45.35 -47.98 -23.10
CA ALA A 195 46.83 -47.88 -22.99
C ALA A 195 47.38 -48.80 -21.91
N LEU A 196 46.72 -48.92 -20.74
CA LEU A 196 47.11 -49.83 -19.68
C LEU A 196 47.02 -51.30 -20.13
N ALA A 197 45.92 -51.67 -20.83
CA ALA A 197 45.74 -53.02 -21.36
C ALA A 197 46.87 -53.36 -22.40
N LYS A 198 47.18 -52.40 -23.28
CA LYS A 198 48.31 -52.56 -24.22
C LYS A 198 49.65 -52.75 -23.50
N ALA A 199 49.96 -51.91 -22.53
CA ALA A 199 51.18 -51.99 -21.75
C ALA A 199 51.31 -53.33 -21.02
N ASN A 200 50.23 -53.87 -20.49
CA ASN A 200 50.20 -55.19 -19.87
C ASN A 200 50.51 -56.31 -20.84
N ILE A 201 49.99 -56.28 -22.08
CA ILE A 201 50.27 -57.24 -23.15
C ILE A 201 51.74 -57.15 -23.57
N ASP A 202 52.26 -55.90 -23.79
CA ASP A 202 53.63 -55.67 -24.16
C ASP A 202 54.62 -56.20 -23.08
N ASN A 203 54.32 -55.92 -21.81
CA ASN A 203 55.12 -56.43 -20.68
C ASN A 203 55.08 -57.98 -20.60
N ALA A 204 53.93 -58.60 -20.80
CA ALA A 204 53.80 -60.05 -20.80
C ALA A 204 54.60 -60.67 -21.94
N THR A 205 54.59 -60.05 -23.12
CA THR A 205 55.37 -60.47 -24.28
C THR A 205 56.85 -60.35 -24.04
N ALA A 206 57.31 -59.20 -23.47
CA ALA A 206 58.70 -58.99 -23.13
C ALA A 206 59.21 -60.01 -22.07
N LEU A 207 58.38 -60.24 -21.03
CA LEU A 207 58.71 -61.24 -20.01
C LEU A 207 58.83 -62.63 -20.59
N LYS A 208 57.93 -62.99 -21.47
CA LYS A 208 58.00 -64.28 -22.20
C LYS A 208 59.28 -64.39 -23.00
N ALA A 209 59.68 -63.36 -23.75
CA ALA A 209 60.91 -63.38 -24.57
C ALA A 209 62.17 -63.51 -23.70
N VAL A 210 62.25 -62.79 -22.55
CA VAL A 210 63.36 -62.92 -21.60
C VAL A 210 63.38 -64.32 -21.00
N LYS A 211 62.25 -64.92 -20.64
CA LYS A 211 62.13 -66.25 -20.13
C LYS A 211 62.56 -67.32 -21.12
N ASP A 212 62.15 -67.19 -22.40
CA ASP A 212 62.51 -68.08 -23.47
C ASP A 212 64.03 -68.00 -23.76
N ALA A 213 64.64 -66.79 -23.78
CA ALA A 213 66.06 -66.58 -23.94
C ALA A 213 66.89 -67.24 -22.79
N PHE A 214 66.42 -66.98 -21.56
CA PHE A 214 67.05 -67.59 -20.37
C PHE A 214 66.98 -69.11 -20.45
N ASN A 215 65.85 -69.66 -20.76
CA ASN A 215 65.66 -71.13 -20.89
C ASN A 215 66.51 -71.73 -22.00
N ALA A 216 66.69 -71.04 -23.12
CA ALA A 216 67.58 -71.48 -24.19
C ALA A 216 69.06 -71.48 -23.74
N LEU A 217 69.46 -70.42 -23.02
CA LEU A 217 70.83 -70.39 -22.43
C LEU A 217 71.05 -71.45 -21.37
N ALA A 218 70.09 -71.63 -20.47
CA ALA A 218 70.14 -72.70 -19.45
C ALA A 218 70.27 -74.10 -20.08
N LYS A 219 69.53 -74.39 -21.16
CA LYS A 219 69.64 -75.64 -21.93
C LYS A 219 71.03 -75.82 -22.52
N LYS A 220 71.66 -74.81 -23.15
CA LYS A 220 73.01 -74.87 -23.67
C LYS A 220 74.06 -75.09 -22.57
N TRP A 221 73.93 -74.41 -21.42
CA TRP A 221 74.76 -74.57 -20.25
C TRP A 221 74.70 -76.03 -19.70
N ASN A 222 73.48 -76.50 -19.47
CA ASN A 222 73.25 -77.82 -18.94
C ASN A 222 73.82 -78.98 -19.83
N ALA A 223 73.79 -78.76 -21.15
CA ALA A 223 74.38 -79.70 -22.06
C ALA A 223 75.89 -79.75 -21.93
N LYS A 224 76.57 -78.61 -21.64
CA LYS A 224 78.01 -78.57 -21.44
C LYS A 224 78.49 -78.90 -20.01
N ASN A 225 77.61 -78.71 -19.01
CA ASN A 225 77.95 -78.88 -17.59
C ASN A 225 76.96 -79.83 -16.88
N PRO A 226 76.97 -81.12 -17.13
CA PRO A 226 75.97 -82.05 -16.62
C PRO A 226 75.94 -82.18 -15.11
N LYS A 227 77.09 -81.84 -14.39
CA LYS A 227 77.17 -81.82 -12.96
C LYS A 227 76.74 -80.53 -12.26
N ALA A 228 76.55 -79.37 -13.02
CA ALA A 228 76.19 -78.07 -12.52
C ALA A 228 74.97 -77.51 -13.28
N LYS A 229 73.88 -78.22 -13.22
CA LYS A 229 72.63 -77.86 -13.96
C LYS A 229 71.91 -76.61 -13.37
N VAL A 230 71.50 -75.71 -14.21
CA VAL A 230 70.62 -74.54 -13.89
C VAL A 230 69.15 -74.88 -14.20
N ALA A 231 68.26 -74.59 -13.27
CA ALA A 231 66.85 -74.80 -13.47
C ALA A 231 66.28 -73.88 -14.57
N VAL A 232 65.36 -74.38 -15.39
CA VAL A 232 64.60 -73.60 -16.36
C VAL A 232 63.45 -72.87 -15.69
N LEU A 233 63.13 -71.62 -16.10
CA LEU A 233 62.00 -70.86 -15.55
C LEU A 233 60.67 -71.45 -16.16
N LYS A 234 59.67 -71.65 -15.27
CA LYS A 234 58.31 -72.07 -15.63
C LYS A 234 57.46 -70.97 -16.14
#